data_8ff1a2f56fc5918bc1c4287537975c9f
#
_entry.id   8ff1a2f56fc5918bc1c4287537975c9f
#
_cell.length_a   1.000
_cell.length_b   1.000
_cell.length_c   1.000
_cell.angle_alpha   90.00
_cell.angle_beta   90.00
_cell.angle_gamma   90.00
#
_symmetry.space_group_name_H-M   'P 1'
#
loop_
_entity.id
_entity.type
_entity.pdbx_description
1 polymer ?
#
loop_
_entity_poly.entity_id
_entity_poly.type
_entity_poly.pdbx_seq_one_letter_code
_entity_poly.pdbx_strand_id
1 'polypeptide(L)'
;MKTIPRQTLSRTALSVGMAALLVTGTAVAGDNPGAHRHAYGQLQMAVQGGSIDLLFTSPAYNLAGFERQAQTPEEKARLAEIADWLSNNPLIDTAPGSCVVMAGSVHHSGPAGQPDKDHHHEDEHHHESEDEGHREYEVSQQLECQTLTAGQAFSSPLKVRFPNLEVLTVEWVGPAGQGSTRLGEGESTFQLGD
;
A
#
# COMPACT_ATOMS: atom_id res chain seq x y z
N MET A 1 41.84 73.86 -25.64
CA MET A 1 42.26 72.76 -24.76
C MET A 1 41.42 72.86 -23.52
N LYS A 2 40.42 71.93 -23.32
CA LYS A 2 39.55 71.84 -22.15
C LYS A 2 39.77 70.49 -21.52
N THR A 3 40.35 70.47 -20.36
CA THR A 3 40.61 69.27 -19.50
C THR A 3 39.34 68.87 -18.79
N ILE A 4 38.95 67.61 -18.92
CA ILE A 4 37.80 67.00 -18.25
C ILE A 4 38.29 66.24 -17.03
N PRO A 5 37.73 66.45 -15.80
CA PRO A 5 38.13 65.69 -14.64
C PRO A 5 37.50 64.27 -14.62
N ARG A 6 38.32 63.30 -14.26
CA ARG A 6 37.92 61.92 -14.00
C ARG A 6 37.18 61.83 -12.69
N GLN A 7 35.93 61.38 -12.71
CA GLN A 7 35.19 60.99 -11.52
C GLN A 7 35.50 59.51 -11.18
N THR A 8 36.00 59.30 -9.98
CA THR A 8 36.19 57.96 -9.39
C THR A 8 34.88 57.49 -8.79
N LEU A 9 34.29 56.42 -9.36
CA LEU A 9 33.15 55.74 -8.78
C LEU A 9 33.63 54.80 -7.68
N SER A 10 33.23 55.12 -6.46
CA SER A 10 33.36 54.24 -5.28
C SER A 10 32.31 53.11 -5.38
N ARG A 11 32.77 51.86 -5.48
CA ARG A 11 31.91 50.66 -5.43
C ARG A 11 31.74 50.24 -3.97
N THR A 12 30.59 50.56 -3.41
CA THR A 12 30.13 49.98 -2.14
C THR A 12 29.52 48.60 -2.45
N ALA A 13 30.21 47.52 -2.03
CA ALA A 13 29.71 46.18 -2.09
C ALA A 13 28.70 45.95 -0.94
N LEU A 14 27.45 45.81 -1.28
CA LEU A 14 26.39 45.45 -0.33
C LEU A 14 26.32 43.92 -0.27
N SER A 15 26.86 43.35 0.84
CA SER A 15 26.79 41.90 1.09
C SER A 15 25.39 41.56 1.64
N VAL A 16 24.52 41.00 0.81
CA VAL A 16 23.26 40.43 1.25
C VAL A 16 23.55 39.03 1.78
N GLY A 17 23.55 38.86 3.09
CA GLY A 17 23.62 37.55 3.72
C GLY A 17 22.29 36.82 3.60
N MET A 18 22.25 35.77 2.79
CA MET A 18 21.11 34.87 2.62
C MET A 18 21.17 33.83 3.74
N ALA A 19 20.40 34.03 4.80
CA ALA A 19 20.21 33.05 5.87
C ALA A 19 19.27 31.96 5.34
N ALA A 20 19.81 30.78 4.99
CA ALA A 20 19.03 29.62 4.66
C ALA A 20 18.45 29.01 5.95
N LEU A 21 17.16 29.19 6.19
CA LEU A 21 16.41 28.45 7.21
C LEU A 21 16.23 27.00 6.71
N LEU A 22 17.02 26.09 7.24
CA LEU A 22 16.81 24.65 7.13
C LEU A 22 15.63 24.26 8.01
N VAL A 23 14.43 24.20 7.45
CA VAL A 23 13.27 23.57 8.08
C VAL A 23 13.48 22.06 7.98
N THR A 24 14.03 21.46 9.02
CA THR A 24 14.05 19.99 9.18
C THR A 24 12.63 19.54 9.54
N GLY A 25 11.81 19.28 8.52
CA GLY A 25 10.55 18.57 8.69
C GLY A 25 10.87 17.13 9.11
N THR A 26 10.59 16.77 10.37
CA THR A 26 10.51 15.38 10.78
C THR A 26 9.30 14.78 10.06
N ALA A 27 9.54 13.92 9.07
CA ALA A 27 8.52 13.04 8.55
C ALA A 27 8.15 12.07 9.68
N VAL A 28 7.03 12.32 10.35
CA VAL A 28 6.40 11.33 11.21
C VAL A 28 5.81 10.31 10.23
N ALA A 29 6.41 9.12 10.16
CA ALA A 29 5.72 7.97 9.57
C ALA A 29 4.47 7.76 10.44
N GLY A 30 3.32 8.21 9.95
CA GLY A 30 2.06 7.97 10.63
C GLY A 30 1.79 6.48 10.59
N ASP A 31 1.59 5.88 11.77
CA ASP A 31 0.93 4.58 11.84
C ASP A 31 -0.32 4.67 10.98
N ASN A 32 -0.50 3.74 10.04
CA ASN A 32 -1.69 3.70 9.20
C ASN A 32 -2.86 3.16 10.03
N PRO A 33 -3.69 4.03 10.68
CA PRO A 33 -4.74 3.56 11.57
C PRO A 33 -5.89 2.87 10.81
N GLY A 34 -5.83 2.85 9.48
CA GLY A 34 -6.80 2.18 8.63
C GLY A 34 -6.51 0.68 8.45
N ALA A 35 -5.26 0.25 8.62
CA ALA A 35 -4.84 -1.14 8.39
C ALA A 35 -5.47 -2.14 9.37
N HIS A 36 -5.82 -1.70 10.58
CA HIS A 36 -6.37 -2.56 11.63
C HIS A 36 -7.89 -2.42 11.83
N ARG A 37 -8.58 -1.81 10.87
CA ARG A 37 -10.06 -1.68 10.95
C ARG A 37 -10.72 -2.83 10.20
N HIS A 38 -11.48 -3.64 10.91
CA HIS A 38 -12.36 -4.63 10.29
C HIS A 38 -13.26 -3.96 9.25
N ALA A 39 -13.61 -4.70 8.22
CA ALA A 39 -14.37 -4.25 7.06
C ALA A 39 -13.62 -3.32 6.08
N TYR A 40 -12.39 -2.88 6.38
CA TYR A 40 -11.62 -1.97 5.53
C TYR A 40 -10.38 -2.67 4.95
N GLY A 41 -10.08 -2.36 3.69
CA GLY A 41 -8.83 -2.71 3.02
C GLY A 41 -8.30 -1.53 2.22
N GLN A 42 -7.03 -1.59 1.88
CA GLN A 42 -6.33 -0.59 1.09
C GLN A 42 -5.67 -1.25 -0.11
N LEU A 43 -5.82 -0.64 -1.27
CA LEU A 43 -5.19 -1.03 -2.52
C LEU A 43 -4.41 0.16 -3.06
N GLN A 44 -3.09 0.02 -3.11
CA GLN A 44 -2.19 1.01 -3.69
C GLN A 44 -1.69 0.50 -5.03
N MET A 45 -1.60 1.37 -6.03
CA MET A 45 -1.17 0.97 -7.35
C MET A 45 -0.31 2.04 -8.04
N ALA A 46 0.73 1.57 -8.73
CA ALA A 46 1.55 2.38 -9.62
C ALA A 46 1.34 1.89 -11.06
N VAL A 47 0.91 2.81 -11.92
CA VAL A 47 0.58 2.50 -13.33
C VAL A 47 1.66 3.03 -14.24
N GLN A 48 2.24 2.17 -15.07
CA GLN A 48 3.25 2.56 -16.05
C GLN A 48 3.00 1.85 -17.40
N GLY A 49 2.41 2.56 -18.36
CA GLY A 49 2.00 1.95 -19.62
C GLY A 49 0.93 0.87 -19.40
N GLY A 50 1.20 -0.35 -19.84
CA GLY A 50 0.33 -1.53 -19.61
C GLY A 50 0.62 -2.26 -18.30
N SER A 51 1.71 -1.92 -17.60
CA SER A 51 2.13 -2.58 -16.38
C SER A 51 1.57 -1.88 -15.15
N ILE A 52 1.16 -2.64 -14.16
CA ILE A 52 0.65 -2.14 -12.88
C ILE A 52 1.31 -2.92 -11.75
N ASP A 53 2.03 -2.19 -10.89
CA ASP A 53 2.47 -2.71 -9.60
C ASP A 53 1.44 -2.34 -8.56
N LEU A 54 0.96 -3.32 -7.79
CA LEU A 54 -0.01 -3.07 -6.73
C LEU A 54 0.37 -3.70 -5.41
N LEU A 55 -0.08 -3.08 -4.34
CA LEU A 55 -0.01 -3.54 -2.97
C LEU A 55 -1.40 -3.49 -2.37
N PHE A 56 -1.90 -4.63 -1.89
CA PHE A 56 -3.16 -4.73 -1.16
C PHE A 56 -2.89 -5.12 0.27
N THR A 57 -3.48 -4.39 1.21
CA THR A 57 -3.42 -4.68 2.65
C THR A 57 -4.81 -4.79 3.25
N SER A 58 -4.99 -5.76 4.13
CA SER A 58 -6.27 -5.98 4.80
C SER A 58 -6.12 -6.82 6.07
N PRO A 59 -6.82 -6.48 7.17
CA PRO A 59 -6.95 -7.38 8.31
C PRO A 59 -7.36 -8.78 7.88
N ALA A 60 -6.78 -9.80 8.52
CA ALA A 60 -7.05 -11.19 8.18
C ALA A 60 -8.53 -11.57 8.38
N TYR A 61 -9.21 -10.92 9.32
CA TYR A 61 -10.63 -11.10 9.54
C TYR A 61 -11.45 -10.86 8.27
N ASN A 62 -11.12 -9.85 7.48
CA ASN A 62 -11.87 -9.51 6.27
C ASN A 62 -11.84 -10.63 5.22
N LEU A 63 -10.74 -11.41 5.16
CA LEU A 63 -10.53 -12.43 4.16
C LEU A 63 -10.82 -13.84 4.72
N ALA A 64 -10.31 -14.13 5.92
CA ALA A 64 -10.39 -15.45 6.53
C ALA A 64 -11.57 -15.59 7.50
N GLY A 65 -12.08 -14.49 8.06
CA GLY A 65 -13.11 -14.49 9.11
C GLY A 65 -12.53 -14.64 10.52
N PHE A 66 -11.21 -14.66 10.66
CA PHE A 66 -10.51 -14.71 11.95
C PHE A 66 -9.11 -14.10 11.83
N GLU A 67 -8.54 -13.64 12.94
CA GLU A 67 -7.18 -13.05 13.00
C GLU A 67 -6.21 -13.91 13.81
N ARG A 68 -6.71 -14.83 14.62
CA ARG A 68 -5.89 -15.77 15.39
C ARG A 68 -5.15 -16.77 14.50
N GLN A 69 -4.19 -17.47 15.05
CA GLN A 69 -3.55 -18.60 14.37
C GLN A 69 -4.58 -19.68 14.00
N ALA A 70 -4.48 -20.23 12.78
CA ALA A 70 -5.32 -21.34 12.35
C ALA A 70 -5.05 -22.59 13.18
N GLN A 71 -6.08 -23.10 13.82
CA GLN A 71 -5.99 -24.22 14.77
C GLN A 71 -6.41 -25.56 14.12
N THR A 72 -7.38 -25.51 13.19
CA THR A 72 -7.89 -26.72 12.56
C THR A 72 -7.32 -26.93 11.14
N PRO A 73 -7.34 -28.16 10.62
CA PRO A 73 -6.95 -28.43 9.23
C PRO A 73 -7.77 -27.62 8.23
N GLU A 74 -9.06 -27.43 8.48
CA GLU A 74 -9.98 -26.68 7.61
C GLU A 74 -9.61 -25.19 7.58
N GLU A 75 -9.26 -24.62 8.74
CA GLU A 75 -8.77 -23.22 8.79
C GLU A 75 -7.45 -23.06 8.04
N LYS A 76 -6.52 -23.99 8.19
CA LYS A 76 -5.26 -23.99 7.45
C LYS A 76 -5.48 -24.10 5.94
N ALA A 77 -6.38 -24.98 5.52
CA ALA A 77 -6.77 -25.14 4.11
C ALA A 77 -7.38 -23.85 3.58
N ARG A 78 -8.25 -23.18 4.35
CA ARG A 78 -8.85 -21.89 3.98
C ARG A 78 -7.79 -20.79 3.79
N LEU A 79 -6.82 -20.67 4.70
CA LEU A 79 -5.72 -19.71 4.55
C LEU A 79 -4.89 -19.99 3.28
N ALA A 80 -4.62 -21.27 2.99
CA ALA A 80 -3.89 -21.67 1.79
C ALA A 80 -4.69 -21.34 0.50
N GLU A 81 -6.01 -21.60 0.47
CA GLU A 81 -6.89 -21.22 -0.66
C GLU A 81 -6.91 -19.71 -0.88
N ILE A 82 -7.01 -18.92 0.20
CA ILE A 82 -6.97 -17.45 0.13
C ILE A 82 -5.64 -16.98 -0.46
N ALA A 83 -4.52 -17.49 0.06
CA ALA A 83 -3.19 -17.12 -0.42
C ALA A 83 -2.98 -17.51 -1.90
N ASP A 84 -3.42 -18.69 -2.30
CA ASP A 84 -3.37 -19.14 -3.69
C ASP A 84 -4.21 -18.23 -4.60
N TRP A 85 -5.44 -17.91 -4.20
CA TRP A 85 -6.30 -17.02 -4.96
C TRP A 85 -5.70 -15.62 -5.11
N LEU A 86 -5.20 -15.03 -4.02
CA LEU A 86 -4.59 -13.70 -4.00
C LEU A 86 -3.29 -13.64 -4.81
N SER A 87 -2.56 -14.75 -4.93
CA SER A 87 -1.32 -14.80 -5.71
C SER A 87 -1.57 -14.92 -7.21
N ASN A 88 -2.66 -15.57 -7.63
CA ASN A 88 -2.86 -16.02 -9.00
C ASN A 88 -4.00 -15.30 -9.75
N ASN A 89 -4.84 -14.54 -9.04
CA ASN A 89 -5.94 -13.80 -9.66
C ASN A 89 -5.67 -12.30 -9.60
N PRO A 90 -5.87 -11.55 -10.69
CA PRO A 90 -5.67 -10.11 -10.68
C PRO A 90 -6.66 -9.44 -9.70
N LEU A 91 -6.14 -8.60 -8.81
CA LEU A 91 -6.96 -7.88 -7.83
C LEU A 91 -7.67 -6.66 -8.42
N ILE A 92 -7.30 -6.29 -9.64
CA ILE A 92 -7.99 -5.31 -10.49
C ILE A 92 -8.01 -5.80 -11.92
N ASP A 93 -9.03 -5.38 -12.68
CA ASP A 93 -9.14 -5.67 -14.10
C ASP A 93 -9.87 -4.53 -14.82
N THR A 94 -9.58 -4.29 -16.09
CA THR A 94 -10.28 -3.30 -16.93
C THR A 94 -11.46 -3.91 -17.69
N ALA A 95 -11.38 -5.20 -17.97
CA ALA A 95 -12.46 -6.07 -18.47
C ALA A 95 -12.08 -7.51 -18.11
N PRO A 96 -13.01 -8.46 -17.99
CA PRO A 96 -12.68 -9.82 -17.59
C PRO A 96 -11.57 -10.43 -18.44
N GLY A 97 -10.42 -10.73 -17.78
CA GLY A 97 -9.25 -11.34 -18.42
C GLY A 97 -8.37 -10.39 -19.21
N SER A 98 -8.53 -9.07 -19.07
CA SER A 98 -7.66 -8.09 -19.72
C SER A 98 -6.36 -7.81 -18.96
N CYS A 99 -6.33 -8.09 -17.65
CA CYS A 99 -5.13 -8.04 -16.84
C CYS A 99 -4.70 -9.45 -16.42
N VAL A 100 -3.41 -9.73 -16.48
CA VAL A 100 -2.82 -11.00 -16.05
C VAL A 100 -1.77 -10.77 -14.97
N VAL A 101 -1.69 -11.68 -13.99
CA VAL A 101 -0.67 -11.64 -12.95
C VAL A 101 0.64 -12.17 -13.53
N MET A 102 1.66 -11.32 -13.57
CA MET A 102 3.02 -11.68 -13.98
C MET A 102 3.84 -12.19 -12.80
N ALA A 103 3.64 -11.58 -11.64
CA ALA A 103 4.21 -11.99 -10.38
C ALA A 103 3.24 -11.63 -9.24
N GLY A 104 3.15 -12.51 -8.24
CA GLY A 104 2.34 -12.29 -7.05
C GLY A 104 3.03 -12.83 -5.80
N SER A 105 2.93 -12.11 -4.68
CA SER A 105 3.35 -12.62 -3.39
C SER A 105 2.33 -12.26 -2.32
N VAL A 106 2.17 -13.15 -1.37
CA VAL A 106 1.24 -12.98 -0.23
C VAL A 106 2.03 -13.17 1.05
N HIS A 107 2.05 -12.15 1.86
CA HIS A 107 2.56 -12.20 3.22
C HIS A 107 1.38 -12.17 4.18
N HIS A 108 1.44 -13.01 5.18
CA HIS A 108 0.48 -13.06 6.26
C HIS A 108 1.23 -12.73 7.55
N SER A 109 1.25 -11.45 7.92
CA SER A 109 1.88 -11.01 9.16
C SER A 109 1.03 -11.45 10.36
N GLY A 110 1.70 -12.02 11.33
CA GLY A 110 1.19 -12.15 12.69
C GLY A 110 2.13 -11.43 13.63
N PRO A 111 1.86 -11.34 14.95
CA PRO A 111 2.87 -10.89 15.89
C PRO A 111 4.14 -11.67 15.56
N ALA A 112 5.26 -10.97 15.42
CA ALA A 112 6.50 -11.53 14.94
C ALA A 112 6.90 -12.76 15.75
N GLY A 113 6.41 -13.91 15.32
CA GLY A 113 6.91 -15.20 15.73
C GLY A 113 8.31 -15.28 15.15
N GLN A 114 9.28 -15.25 16.05
CA GLN A 114 10.68 -15.47 15.73
C GLN A 114 10.81 -16.70 14.82
N PRO A 115 11.70 -16.67 13.83
CA PRO A 115 12.07 -17.90 13.13
C PRO A 115 12.56 -18.89 14.15
N ASP A 116 12.06 -20.14 14.08
CA ASP A 116 12.42 -21.26 14.93
C ASP A 116 13.95 -21.31 15.13
N LYS A 117 14.40 -20.81 16.26
CA LYS A 117 15.72 -21.07 16.80
C LYS A 117 15.51 -22.01 17.98
N ASP A 118 15.81 -23.29 17.73
CA ASP A 118 16.02 -24.27 18.78
C ASP A 118 17.07 -23.75 19.76
N HIS A 119 16.64 -23.15 20.85
CA HIS A 119 17.46 -22.93 22.04
C HIS A 119 16.61 -23.27 23.26
N HIS A 120 16.92 -24.43 23.81
CA HIS A 120 16.57 -24.81 25.15
C HIS A 120 17.14 -23.78 26.14
N HIS A 121 16.28 -23.04 26.82
CA HIS A 121 16.53 -22.50 28.14
C HIS A 121 15.24 -22.58 28.94
N GLU A 122 15.31 -23.46 29.94
CA GLU A 122 14.37 -23.52 31.04
C GLU A 122 14.58 -22.26 31.88
N ASP A 123 13.58 -21.39 31.97
CA ASP A 123 13.33 -20.56 33.16
C ASP A 123 11.87 -20.07 33.10
N GLU A 124 11.10 -20.52 34.11
CA GLU A 124 9.70 -20.22 34.30
C GLU A 124 9.48 -18.76 34.70
N HIS A 125 8.89 -17.97 33.83
CA HIS A 125 8.03 -16.84 34.23
C HIS A 125 6.86 -16.76 33.27
N HIS A 126 5.71 -17.33 33.66
CA HIS A 126 4.42 -17.12 33.03
C HIS A 126 4.02 -15.65 33.16
N HIS A 127 4.25 -14.88 32.11
CA HIS A 127 3.39 -13.78 31.78
C HIS A 127 2.60 -14.21 30.53
N GLU A 128 1.37 -14.67 30.75
CA GLU A 128 0.37 -14.72 29.71
C GLU A 128 0.09 -13.29 29.25
N SER A 129 0.95 -12.77 28.39
CA SER A 129 0.56 -11.72 27.49
C SER A 129 -0.23 -12.40 26.38
N GLU A 130 -1.57 -12.40 26.51
CA GLU A 130 -2.47 -12.58 25.39
C GLU A 130 -2.22 -11.42 24.43
N ASP A 131 -1.09 -11.50 23.72
CA ASP A 131 -0.83 -10.69 22.56
C ASP A 131 -1.67 -11.30 21.42
N GLU A 132 -2.97 -11.00 21.47
CA GLU A 132 -3.89 -11.22 20.34
C GLU A 132 -3.45 -10.32 19.18
N GLY A 133 -2.24 -10.59 18.66
CA GLY A 133 -1.67 -9.84 17.56
C GLY A 133 -2.59 -9.90 16.37
N HIS A 134 -3.11 -8.75 16.00
CA HIS A 134 -3.87 -8.59 14.78
C HIS A 134 -3.05 -9.06 13.59
N ARG A 135 -3.63 -9.97 12.79
CA ARG A 135 -3.00 -10.49 11.58
C ARG A 135 -3.50 -9.73 10.38
N GLU A 136 -2.57 -9.48 9.47
CA GLU A 136 -2.82 -8.73 8.25
C GLU A 136 -2.34 -9.52 7.03
N TYR A 137 -3.07 -9.43 5.94
CA TYR A 137 -2.61 -9.82 4.62
C TYR A 137 -1.96 -8.62 3.94
N GLU A 138 -0.76 -8.84 3.46
CA GLU A 138 -0.06 -7.96 2.53
C GLU A 138 0.18 -8.73 1.23
N VAL A 139 -0.37 -8.21 0.14
CA VAL A 139 -0.33 -8.85 -1.17
C VAL A 139 0.28 -7.88 -2.16
N SER A 140 1.39 -8.26 -2.77
CA SER A 140 1.93 -7.53 -3.91
C SER A 140 1.68 -8.30 -5.20
N GLN A 141 1.25 -7.59 -6.25
CA GLN A 141 1.13 -8.15 -7.60
C GLN A 141 1.74 -7.21 -8.62
N GLN A 142 2.35 -7.81 -9.64
CA GLN A 142 2.71 -7.15 -10.87
C GLN A 142 1.75 -7.66 -11.96
N LEU A 143 0.99 -6.74 -12.54
CA LEU A 143 0.02 -7.05 -13.58
C LEU A 143 0.48 -6.49 -14.93
N GLU A 144 0.16 -7.23 -15.99
CA GLU A 144 0.20 -6.74 -17.36
C GLU A 144 -1.24 -6.67 -17.88
N CYS A 145 -1.67 -5.45 -18.26
CA CYS A 145 -3.02 -5.18 -18.74
C CYS A 145 -3.01 -4.82 -20.22
N GLN A 146 -3.99 -5.33 -20.96
CA GLN A 146 -4.16 -4.97 -22.37
C GLN A 146 -4.66 -3.54 -22.47
N THR A 147 -3.89 -2.72 -23.18
CA THR A 147 -4.26 -1.36 -23.62
C THR A 147 -4.95 -0.50 -22.54
N LEU A 148 -4.18 0.10 -21.65
CA LEU A 148 -4.69 1.11 -20.72
C LEU A 148 -4.87 2.45 -21.46
N THR A 149 -6.05 3.03 -21.36
CA THR A 149 -6.40 4.34 -21.94
C THR A 149 -6.72 5.35 -20.84
N ALA A 150 -6.57 6.63 -21.14
CA ALA A 150 -6.99 7.68 -20.22
C ALA A 150 -8.50 7.56 -19.92
N GLY A 151 -8.88 7.67 -18.63
CA GLY A 151 -10.26 7.50 -18.19
C GLY A 151 -10.74 6.05 -18.19
N GLN A 152 -9.84 5.07 -18.30
CA GLN A 152 -10.18 3.64 -18.23
C GLN A 152 -10.81 3.32 -16.87
N ALA A 153 -11.95 2.63 -16.91
CA ALA A 153 -12.55 2.07 -15.72
C ALA A 153 -11.83 0.77 -15.32
N PHE A 154 -11.61 0.63 -14.03
CA PHE A 154 -11.11 -0.59 -13.40
C PHE A 154 -12.20 -1.19 -12.52
N SER A 155 -12.17 -2.49 -12.36
CA SER A 155 -12.98 -3.23 -11.38
C SER A 155 -12.09 -4.04 -10.46
N SER A 156 -12.52 -4.21 -9.20
CA SER A 156 -11.85 -5.09 -8.25
C SER A 156 -12.79 -6.24 -7.83
N PRO A 157 -12.34 -7.50 -7.90
CA PRO A 157 -13.12 -8.64 -7.45
C PRO A 157 -13.06 -8.84 -5.93
N LEU A 158 -12.22 -8.10 -5.20
CA LEU A 158 -11.91 -8.33 -3.78
C LEU A 158 -13.17 -8.35 -2.91
N LYS A 159 -14.05 -7.36 -3.03
CA LYS A 159 -15.27 -7.27 -2.20
C LYS A 159 -16.31 -8.33 -2.52
N VAL A 160 -16.34 -8.80 -3.76
CA VAL A 160 -17.22 -9.92 -4.17
C VAL A 160 -16.69 -11.24 -3.63
N ARG A 161 -15.36 -11.42 -3.65
CA ARG A 161 -14.70 -12.64 -3.15
C ARG A 161 -14.69 -12.70 -1.63
N PHE A 162 -14.55 -11.55 -0.96
CA PHE A 162 -14.42 -11.42 0.48
C PHE A 162 -15.50 -10.48 1.05
N PRO A 163 -16.69 -10.99 1.37
CA PRO A 163 -17.82 -10.15 1.77
C PRO A 163 -17.60 -9.35 3.06
N ASN A 164 -16.70 -9.79 3.95
CA ASN A 164 -16.36 -9.03 5.16
C ASN A 164 -15.51 -7.78 4.85
N LEU A 165 -14.97 -7.66 3.63
CA LEU A 165 -14.31 -6.46 3.13
C LEU A 165 -15.38 -5.52 2.54
N GLU A 166 -15.93 -4.64 3.35
CA GLU A 166 -17.04 -3.76 2.96
C GLU A 166 -16.56 -2.52 2.22
N VAL A 167 -15.39 -2.01 2.61
CA VAL A 167 -14.81 -0.78 2.08
C VAL A 167 -13.39 -1.05 1.55
N LEU A 168 -13.15 -0.67 0.30
CA LEU A 168 -11.82 -0.70 -0.31
C LEU A 168 -11.40 0.72 -0.68
N THR A 169 -10.35 1.22 -0.03
CA THR A 169 -9.69 2.46 -0.46
C THR A 169 -8.69 2.13 -1.54
N VAL A 170 -8.80 2.78 -2.68
CA VAL A 170 -7.88 2.64 -3.80
C VAL A 170 -7.09 3.93 -3.96
N GLU A 171 -5.78 3.82 -3.95
CA GLU A 171 -4.84 4.92 -4.18
C GLU A 171 -3.99 4.60 -5.41
N TRP A 172 -3.73 5.60 -6.24
CA TRP A 172 -2.93 5.37 -7.44
C TRP A 172 -1.97 6.52 -7.75
N VAL A 173 -0.91 6.16 -8.45
CA VAL A 173 0.01 7.07 -9.10
C VAL A 173 0.28 6.56 -10.51
N GLY A 174 0.38 7.46 -11.48
CA GLY A 174 0.65 7.09 -12.87
C GLY A 174 0.88 8.31 -13.77
N PRO A 175 1.02 8.11 -15.08
CA PRO A 175 1.26 9.20 -16.04
C PRO A 175 0.15 10.25 -16.08
N ALA A 176 -1.09 9.88 -15.73
CA ALA A 176 -2.24 10.80 -15.64
C ALA A 176 -2.31 11.57 -14.31
N GLY A 177 -1.37 11.33 -13.38
CA GLY A 177 -1.35 11.97 -12.07
C GLY A 177 -1.48 10.95 -10.93
N GLN A 178 -1.97 11.43 -9.81
CA GLN A 178 -2.22 10.62 -8.61
C GLN A 178 -3.61 10.92 -8.07
N GLY A 179 -4.18 9.98 -7.35
CA GLY A 179 -5.48 10.16 -6.74
C GLY A 179 -5.83 9.04 -5.79
N SER A 180 -7.01 9.16 -5.20
CA SER A 180 -7.59 8.11 -4.38
C SER A 180 -9.11 8.10 -4.53
N THR A 181 -9.69 6.93 -4.34
CA THR A 181 -11.14 6.75 -4.26
C THR A 181 -11.47 5.72 -3.19
N ARG A 182 -12.72 5.73 -2.75
CA ARG A 182 -13.21 4.80 -1.75
C ARG A 182 -14.41 4.06 -2.32
N LEU A 183 -14.32 2.74 -2.41
CA LEU A 183 -15.38 1.86 -2.87
C LEU A 183 -16.16 1.36 -1.66
N GLY A 184 -17.36 1.92 -1.45
CA GLY A 184 -18.30 1.52 -0.41
C GLY A 184 -19.15 0.31 -0.81
N GLU A 185 -20.23 0.09 -0.07
CA GLU A 185 -21.16 -1.02 -0.32
C GLU A 185 -21.69 -1.01 -1.77
N GLY A 186 -21.67 -2.16 -2.44
CA GLY A 186 -22.14 -2.29 -3.82
C GLY A 186 -21.20 -1.74 -4.90
N GLU A 187 -20.16 -0.99 -4.52
CA GLU A 187 -19.20 -0.41 -5.47
C GLU A 187 -18.01 -1.35 -5.66
N SER A 188 -17.66 -1.63 -6.90
CA SER A 188 -16.49 -2.44 -7.28
C SER A 188 -15.67 -1.82 -8.41
N THR A 189 -16.10 -0.66 -8.95
CA THR A 189 -15.47 -0.01 -10.09
C THR A 189 -14.97 1.39 -9.74
N PHE A 190 -13.87 1.79 -10.37
CA PHE A 190 -13.27 3.12 -10.23
C PHE A 190 -12.58 3.54 -11.52
N GLN A 191 -12.22 4.81 -11.64
CA GLN A 191 -11.46 5.35 -12.78
C GLN A 191 -10.20 6.05 -12.28
N LEU A 192 -9.13 6.00 -13.08
CA LEU A 192 -7.90 6.71 -12.79
C LEU A 192 -7.96 8.11 -13.38
N GLY A 193 -7.96 9.09 -12.54
CA GLY A 193 -7.83 10.51 -12.90
C GLY A 193 -9.06 11.12 -13.58
N ASP A 194 -9.44 12.27 -13.13
CA ASP A 194 -9.97 13.38 -13.90
C ASP A 194 -9.01 14.57 -13.73
#